data_88bc0ac9b1b044c00c91f78d731d9a6b
#
_entry.id   88bc0ac9b1b044c00c91f78d731d9a6b
#
_cell.length_a   1.000
_cell.length_b   1.000
_cell.length_c   1.000
_cell.angle_alpha   90.00
_cell.angle_beta   90.00
_cell.angle_gamma   90.00
#
_symmetry.space_group_name_H-M   'P 1'
#
loop_
_entity.id
_entity.type
_entity.pdbx_description
1 polymer ?
#
loop_
_entity_poly.entity_id
_entity_poly.type
_entity_poly.pdbx_seq_one_letter_code
_entity_poly.pdbx_strand_id
1 'polypeptide(L)'
;MDTNAHRGTRIAKNTLMLYVRILVLMLVGLYTSRVVLEALGETDFGIYTVVGGVVAMFTMISGALNSAVSRFITFEMGKGADAQLNKVYSTAVTIQFILAVIVVILAEPIGMWFIDNKMNIGNSDISGAGQAARNAAHWVLHFSLLAFVVNLMSVPQMASITAHERMSAYAYIGIFDASLRLGVALVIAHSASDRLVLYAALMAVAVVLVRIAYGVYCRINFDECRYRLIFDRKLVGEMFAFAGWNFVGVTSGVLRDQGGNILVNLFSGAAVNAARGIAVQLNSAVQSFVTNFMTAVNPQITKSYAAGEYSYMFSLVRKSSKMSFYLLLMLVLPLLLNTETVMCIWLADVPDHTVLFVQLFLVFALSESLSNPMITAMLATGKIRNYQLVVGGIQLLNIPVSYVLLTLFEVAELTVVVAIILSQICMWARLIMLSRATGFPVRKFVRDVFIKSVLVVLPVASLLPVLFEFIKPDGFCGLVCSAAVCVASAGTVIYFIGMDADERNMVRNILKRKVS
;
A
#
# COMPACT_ATOMS: atom_id res chain seq x y z
N MET A 1 9.97 22.12 24.88
CA MET A 1 9.64 22.50 23.46
C MET A 1 10.51 21.78 22.43
N ASP A 2 11.74 21.35 22.73
CA ASP A 2 12.65 20.72 21.76
C ASP A 2 12.29 19.29 21.29
N THR A 3 11.64 18.50 22.13
CA THR A 3 11.33 17.10 21.81
C THR A 3 10.35 16.95 20.63
N ASN A 4 9.35 17.82 20.51
CA ASN A 4 8.37 17.75 19.41
C ASN A 4 8.95 18.22 18.06
N ALA A 5 9.85 19.20 18.08
CA ALA A 5 10.57 19.64 16.87
C ALA A 5 11.50 18.55 16.34
N HIS A 6 12.19 17.82 17.23
CA HIS A 6 13.02 16.68 16.86
C HIS A 6 12.21 15.51 16.28
N ARG A 7 11.04 15.18 16.86
CA ARG A 7 10.14 14.15 16.32
C ARG A 7 9.63 14.50 14.92
N GLY A 8 9.26 15.76 14.69
CA GLY A 8 8.80 16.24 13.38
C GLY A 8 9.88 16.21 12.29
N THR A 9 11.10 16.66 12.60
CA THR A 9 12.24 16.59 11.67
C THR A 9 12.58 15.15 11.30
N ARG A 10 12.47 14.22 12.24
CA ARG A 10 12.68 12.79 12.02
C ARG A 10 11.64 12.20 11.07
N ILE A 11 10.36 12.53 11.23
CA ILE A 11 9.29 12.12 10.30
C ILE A 11 9.59 12.64 8.89
N ALA A 12 9.92 13.93 8.74
CA ALA A 12 10.22 14.51 7.42
C ALA A 12 11.41 13.84 6.73
N LYS A 13 12.51 13.57 7.46
CA LYS A 13 13.66 12.85 6.94
C LYS A 13 13.31 11.43 6.52
N ASN A 14 12.56 10.71 7.36
CA ASN A 14 12.11 9.36 7.07
C ASN A 14 11.20 9.31 5.84
N THR A 15 10.27 10.26 5.70
CA THR A 15 9.39 10.38 4.53
C THR A 15 10.19 10.63 3.26
N LEU A 16 11.18 11.52 3.29
CA LEU A 16 12.04 11.79 2.12
C LEU A 16 12.79 10.53 1.68
N MET A 17 13.36 9.77 2.61
CA MET A 17 14.05 8.52 2.31
C MET A 17 13.10 7.49 1.67
N LEU A 18 11.86 7.40 2.16
CA LEU A 18 10.86 6.50 1.59
C LEU A 18 10.40 6.95 0.19
N TYR A 19 10.34 8.24 -0.09
CA TYR A 19 10.03 8.75 -1.44
C TYR A 19 11.16 8.48 -2.44
N VAL A 20 12.41 8.70 -2.05
CA VAL A 20 13.56 8.31 -2.90
C VAL A 20 13.52 6.80 -3.20
N ARG A 21 13.26 5.99 -2.17
CA ARG A 21 13.10 4.54 -2.34
C ARG A 21 12.01 4.20 -3.36
N ILE A 22 10.80 4.76 -3.25
CA ILE A 22 9.70 4.40 -4.16
C ILE A 22 9.99 4.77 -5.60
N LEU A 23 10.64 5.92 -5.85
CA LEU A 23 11.05 6.33 -7.19
C LEU A 23 12.05 5.34 -7.79
N VAL A 24 13.07 4.93 -7.02
CA VAL A 24 14.03 3.93 -7.46
C VAL A 24 13.35 2.59 -7.73
N LEU A 25 12.48 2.11 -6.82
CA LEU A 25 11.76 0.86 -6.99
C LEU A 25 10.85 0.87 -8.23
N MET A 26 10.20 2.00 -8.50
CA MET A 26 9.32 2.15 -9.67
C MET A 26 10.11 2.11 -10.97
N LEU A 27 11.22 2.85 -11.08
CA LEU A 27 12.07 2.86 -12.27
C LEU A 27 12.69 1.48 -12.51
N VAL A 28 13.27 0.87 -11.49
CA VAL A 28 13.87 -0.46 -11.58
C VAL A 28 12.79 -1.50 -11.91
N GLY A 29 11.60 -1.43 -11.28
CA GLY A 29 10.50 -2.34 -11.53
C GLY A 29 10.00 -2.32 -12.98
N LEU A 30 9.82 -1.12 -13.55
CA LEU A 30 9.40 -0.96 -14.95
C LEU A 30 10.43 -1.54 -15.92
N TYR A 31 11.71 -1.28 -15.68
CA TYR A 31 12.77 -1.82 -16.52
C TYR A 31 12.89 -3.35 -16.37
N THR A 32 12.83 -3.86 -15.12
CA THR A 32 12.91 -5.30 -14.84
C THR A 32 11.77 -6.07 -15.50
N SER A 33 10.53 -5.58 -15.43
CA SER A 33 9.38 -6.28 -16.03
C SER A 33 9.50 -6.41 -17.54
N ARG A 34 10.04 -5.39 -18.22
CA ARG A 34 10.32 -5.43 -19.66
C ARG A 34 11.37 -6.50 -19.99
N VAL A 35 12.52 -6.48 -19.29
CA VAL A 35 13.61 -7.44 -19.51
C VAL A 35 13.14 -8.88 -19.25
N VAL A 36 12.34 -9.10 -18.20
CA VAL A 36 11.80 -10.42 -17.88
C VAL A 36 10.85 -10.92 -18.98
N LEU A 37 9.94 -10.06 -19.47
CA LEU A 37 9.01 -10.42 -20.53
C LEU A 37 9.75 -10.74 -21.85
N GLU A 38 10.76 -9.96 -22.21
CA GLU A 38 11.60 -10.21 -23.39
C GLU A 38 12.43 -11.51 -23.24
N ALA A 39 12.90 -11.83 -22.05
CA ALA A 39 13.73 -13.01 -21.77
C ALA A 39 12.93 -14.32 -21.69
N LEU A 40 11.76 -14.31 -21.03
CA LEU A 40 10.90 -15.49 -20.86
C LEU A 40 10.00 -15.73 -22.08
N GLY A 41 9.60 -14.66 -22.76
CA GLY A 41 8.53 -14.71 -23.75
C GLY A 41 7.13 -14.75 -23.12
N GLU A 42 6.09 -14.61 -23.93
CA GLU A 42 4.71 -14.49 -23.45
C GLU A 42 4.20 -15.75 -22.73
N THR A 43 4.55 -16.94 -23.22
CA THR A 43 4.07 -18.20 -22.67
C THR A 43 4.62 -18.48 -21.28
N ASP A 44 5.94 -18.43 -21.09
CA ASP A 44 6.59 -18.72 -19.83
C ASP A 44 6.29 -17.62 -18.79
N PHE A 45 6.23 -16.35 -19.22
CA PHE A 45 5.78 -15.25 -18.37
C PHE A 45 4.33 -15.44 -17.93
N GLY A 46 3.46 -15.94 -18.83
CA GLY A 46 2.08 -16.32 -18.52
C GLY A 46 2.00 -17.41 -17.47
N ILE A 47 2.76 -18.50 -17.62
CA ILE A 47 2.84 -19.60 -16.64
C ILE A 47 3.29 -19.07 -15.27
N TYR A 48 4.37 -18.28 -15.23
CA TYR A 48 4.87 -17.67 -13.99
C TYR A 48 3.82 -16.81 -13.30
N THR A 49 3.12 -15.99 -14.06
CA THR A 49 2.11 -15.06 -13.53
C THR A 49 0.89 -15.80 -12.98
N VAL A 50 0.41 -16.82 -13.66
CA VAL A 50 -0.75 -17.62 -13.23
C VAL A 50 -0.41 -18.42 -11.98
N VAL A 51 0.72 -19.13 -11.96
CA VAL A 51 1.16 -19.91 -10.79
C VAL A 51 1.46 -19.00 -9.59
N GLY A 52 2.15 -17.87 -9.83
CA GLY A 52 2.38 -16.84 -8.82
C GLY A 52 1.08 -16.22 -8.29
N GLY A 53 0.04 -16.11 -9.13
CA GLY A 53 -1.30 -15.65 -8.76
C GLY A 53 -1.96 -16.53 -7.70
N VAL A 54 -1.80 -17.86 -7.78
CA VAL A 54 -2.29 -18.78 -6.74
C VAL A 54 -1.63 -18.49 -5.40
N VAL A 55 -0.31 -18.28 -5.38
CA VAL A 55 0.43 -17.93 -4.16
C VAL A 55 0.06 -16.52 -3.67
N ALA A 56 -0.20 -15.59 -4.58
CA ALA A 56 -0.60 -14.23 -4.24
C ALA A 56 -1.92 -14.15 -3.46
N MET A 57 -2.84 -15.11 -3.61
CA MET A 57 -4.07 -15.15 -2.81
C MET A 57 -3.79 -15.20 -1.30
N PHE A 58 -2.68 -15.83 -0.90
CA PHE A 58 -2.30 -15.92 0.52
C PHE A 58 -1.67 -14.63 1.06
N THR A 59 -1.31 -13.66 0.20
CA THR A 59 -0.73 -12.37 0.64
C THR A 59 -1.71 -11.53 1.46
N MET A 60 -3.04 -11.73 1.30
CA MET A 60 -4.06 -11.07 2.12
C MET A 60 -3.90 -11.45 3.60
N ILE A 61 -3.62 -12.73 3.88
CA ILE A 61 -3.37 -13.23 5.24
C ILE A 61 -2.08 -12.59 5.80
N SER A 62 -1.02 -12.53 4.97
CA SER A 62 0.23 -11.87 5.35
C SER A 62 0.04 -10.40 5.70
N GLY A 63 -0.78 -9.66 4.94
CA GLY A 63 -1.09 -8.25 5.19
C GLY A 63 -1.75 -8.01 6.55
N ALA A 64 -2.75 -8.84 6.88
CA ALA A 64 -3.43 -8.77 8.17
C ALA A 64 -2.51 -9.04 9.36
N LEU A 65 -1.63 -10.05 9.22
CA LEU A 65 -0.65 -10.41 10.24
C LEU A 65 0.48 -9.38 10.35
N ASN A 66 0.96 -8.85 9.24
CA ASN A 66 1.97 -7.77 9.26
C ASN A 66 1.46 -6.56 10.05
N SER A 67 0.22 -6.17 9.84
CA SER A 67 -0.43 -5.11 10.61
C SER A 67 -0.51 -5.45 12.10
N ALA A 68 -0.85 -6.69 12.46
CA ALA A 68 -0.88 -7.15 13.85
C ALA A 68 0.51 -7.09 14.49
N VAL A 69 1.51 -7.71 13.85
CA VAL A 69 2.89 -7.75 14.36
C VAL A 69 3.46 -6.34 14.53
N SER A 70 3.32 -5.49 13.50
CA SER A 70 3.76 -4.09 13.57
C SER A 70 3.10 -3.32 14.71
N ARG A 71 1.79 -3.51 14.91
CA ARG A 71 1.06 -2.88 16.02
C ARG A 71 1.57 -3.35 17.37
N PHE A 72 1.72 -4.68 17.56
CA PHE A 72 2.12 -5.22 18.87
C PHE A 72 3.56 -4.80 19.24
N ILE A 73 4.53 -4.89 18.30
CA ILE A 73 5.91 -4.45 18.54
C ILE A 73 5.95 -2.94 18.82
N THR A 74 5.28 -2.12 17.99
CA THR A 74 5.30 -0.66 18.16
C THR A 74 4.60 -0.21 19.43
N PHE A 75 3.48 -0.87 19.79
CA PHE A 75 2.76 -0.60 21.04
C PHE A 75 3.60 -0.95 22.26
N GLU A 76 4.27 -2.10 22.24
CA GLU A 76 5.14 -2.52 23.33
C GLU A 76 6.32 -1.56 23.52
N MET A 77 6.91 -1.08 22.44
CA MET A 77 7.94 -0.03 22.50
C MET A 77 7.43 1.28 23.14
N GLY A 78 6.15 1.59 22.96
CA GLY A 78 5.54 2.78 23.56
C GLY A 78 5.38 2.72 25.08
N LYS A 79 5.41 1.52 25.69
CA LYS A 79 5.34 1.34 27.15
C LYS A 79 6.64 1.74 27.87
N GLY A 80 7.74 1.90 27.15
CA GLY A 80 9.01 2.33 27.74
C GLY A 80 9.68 1.23 28.60
N ALA A 81 9.94 1.53 29.89
CA ALA A 81 10.71 0.64 30.78
C ALA A 81 10.04 -0.72 31.04
N ASP A 82 8.70 -0.79 30.94
CA ASP A 82 7.94 -2.03 31.16
C ASP A 82 7.81 -2.89 29.88
N ALA A 83 8.53 -2.54 28.81
CA ALA A 83 8.42 -3.19 27.52
C ALA A 83 8.98 -4.63 27.54
N GLN A 84 8.18 -5.57 27.03
CA GLN A 84 8.56 -6.98 26.87
C GLN A 84 8.80 -7.30 25.38
N LEU A 85 9.60 -6.50 24.71
CA LEU A 85 9.81 -6.55 23.24
C LEU A 85 10.28 -7.92 22.76
N ASN A 86 11.24 -8.56 23.45
CA ASN A 86 11.72 -9.89 23.06
C ASN A 86 10.61 -10.93 23.10
N LYS A 87 9.70 -10.85 24.09
CA LYS A 87 8.55 -11.75 24.20
C LYS A 87 7.59 -11.57 23.03
N VAL A 88 7.25 -10.32 22.67
CA VAL A 88 6.37 -10.01 21.54
C VAL A 88 7.02 -10.43 20.22
N TYR A 89 8.30 -10.11 20.02
CA TYR A 89 9.05 -10.50 18.83
C TYR A 89 9.12 -12.02 18.65
N SER A 90 9.48 -12.76 19.70
CA SER A 90 9.57 -14.22 19.67
C SER A 90 8.23 -14.88 19.42
N THR A 91 7.16 -14.37 20.04
CA THR A 91 5.79 -14.83 19.79
C THR A 91 5.37 -14.56 18.35
N ALA A 92 5.70 -13.38 17.78
CA ALA A 92 5.41 -13.05 16.39
C ALA A 92 6.13 -14.00 15.41
N VAL A 93 7.41 -14.31 15.66
CA VAL A 93 8.17 -15.29 14.85
C VAL A 93 7.52 -16.67 14.89
N THR A 94 7.11 -17.12 16.09
CA THR A 94 6.44 -18.42 16.26
C THR A 94 5.11 -18.48 15.50
N ILE A 95 4.30 -17.43 15.59
CA ILE A 95 3.03 -17.31 14.85
C ILE A 95 3.27 -17.37 13.33
N GLN A 96 4.25 -16.63 12.84
CA GLN A 96 4.59 -16.61 11.42
C GLN A 96 5.07 -17.98 10.93
N PHE A 97 5.85 -18.70 11.76
CA PHE A 97 6.28 -20.04 11.43
C PHE A 97 5.10 -21.03 11.34
N ILE A 98 4.21 -21.03 12.33
CA ILE A 98 3.00 -21.87 12.32
C ILE A 98 2.16 -21.57 11.07
N LEU A 99 1.96 -20.28 10.77
CA LEU A 99 1.20 -19.89 9.59
C LEU A 99 1.90 -20.30 8.29
N ALA A 100 3.22 -20.18 8.19
CA ALA A 100 3.98 -20.63 7.03
C ALA A 100 3.75 -22.11 6.76
N VAL A 101 3.79 -22.93 7.81
CA VAL A 101 3.50 -24.37 7.71
C VAL A 101 2.06 -24.63 7.23
N ILE A 102 1.09 -23.92 7.80
CA ILE A 102 -0.33 -24.06 7.39
C ILE A 102 -0.50 -23.66 5.92
N VAL A 103 0.11 -22.55 5.49
CA VAL A 103 -0.01 -22.09 4.10
C VAL A 103 0.63 -23.09 3.14
N VAL A 104 1.79 -23.66 3.45
CA VAL A 104 2.42 -24.69 2.60
C VAL A 104 1.52 -25.92 2.48
N ILE A 105 1.00 -26.44 3.61
CA ILE A 105 0.12 -27.60 3.62
C ILE A 105 -1.16 -27.38 2.78
N LEU A 106 -1.67 -26.15 2.73
CA LEU A 106 -2.88 -25.83 1.96
C LEU A 106 -2.55 -25.45 0.52
N ALA A 107 -1.54 -24.59 0.30
CA ALA A 107 -1.27 -24.01 -1.00
C ALA A 107 -0.60 -25.00 -1.97
N GLU A 108 0.22 -25.92 -1.47
CA GLU A 108 0.91 -26.88 -2.33
C GLU A 108 -0.06 -27.87 -3.00
N PRO A 109 -0.95 -28.58 -2.28
CA PRO A 109 -1.94 -29.47 -2.92
C PRO A 109 -2.92 -28.72 -3.84
N ILE A 110 -3.36 -27.52 -3.42
CA ILE A 110 -4.27 -26.68 -4.23
C ILE A 110 -3.58 -26.24 -5.51
N GLY A 111 -2.32 -25.77 -5.41
CA GLY A 111 -1.53 -25.34 -6.56
C GLY A 111 -1.23 -26.47 -7.53
N MET A 112 -0.83 -27.65 -7.03
CA MET A 112 -0.61 -28.85 -7.85
C MET A 112 -1.90 -29.27 -8.57
N TRP A 113 -3.01 -29.38 -7.83
CA TRP A 113 -4.31 -29.71 -8.43
C TRP A 113 -4.71 -28.71 -9.51
N PHE A 114 -4.47 -27.41 -9.29
CA PHE A 114 -4.77 -26.37 -10.27
C PHE A 114 -3.93 -26.52 -11.54
N ILE A 115 -2.61 -26.75 -11.42
CA ILE A 115 -1.70 -26.94 -12.55
C ILE A 115 -2.11 -28.16 -13.36
N ASP A 116 -2.43 -29.27 -12.68
CA ASP A 116 -2.71 -30.54 -13.36
C ASP A 116 -4.10 -30.57 -14.01
N ASN A 117 -5.11 -29.91 -13.44
CA ASN A 117 -6.52 -30.08 -13.86
C ASN A 117 -7.15 -28.83 -14.49
N LYS A 118 -6.61 -27.63 -14.27
CA LYS A 118 -7.25 -26.37 -14.69
C LYS A 118 -6.39 -25.50 -15.57
N MET A 119 -5.05 -25.64 -15.48
CA MET A 119 -4.16 -24.82 -16.24
C MET A 119 -4.06 -25.32 -17.69
N ASN A 120 -4.44 -24.46 -18.63
CA ASN A 120 -4.31 -24.76 -20.06
C ASN A 120 -2.88 -24.42 -20.53
N ILE A 121 -2.00 -25.42 -20.53
CA ILE A 121 -0.59 -25.29 -20.95
C ILE A 121 -0.46 -25.73 -22.41
N GLY A 122 -1.31 -25.20 -23.31
CA GLY A 122 -1.27 -25.50 -24.75
C GLY A 122 -1.53 -26.98 -25.08
N ASN A 123 -2.48 -27.24 -25.97
CA ASN A 123 -2.83 -28.58 -26.46
C ASN A 123 -1.76 -29.15 -27.43
N SER A 124 -0.52 -29.29 -26.99
CA SER A 124 0.49 -30.02 -27.74
C SER A 124 0.64 -31.45 -27.17
N ASP A 125 -0.45 -32.22 -27.25
CA ASP A 125 -0.49 -33.63 -26.85
C ASP A 125 0.44 -34.55 -27.67
N ILE A 126 1.22 -34.05 -28.63
CA ILE A 126 2.02 -34.85 -29.57
C ILE A 126 3.54 -34.68 -29.36
N SER A 127 4.00 -33.73 -28.56
CA SER A 127 5.42 -33.55 -28.25
C SER A 127 5.61 -33.35 -26.78
N GLY A 128 6.57 -34.01 -26.14
CA GLY A 128 6.89 -33.89 -24.71
C GLY A 128 7.07 -32.46 -24.13
N ALA A 129 6.84 -31.43 -24.95
CA ALA A 129 6.84 -30.03 -24.59
C ALA A 129 5.76 -29.67 -23.56
N GLY A 130 4.55 -30.23 -23.66
CA GLY A 130 3.49 -29.96 -22.69
C GLY A 130 3.80 -30.54 -21.29
N GLN A 131 4.45 -31.72 -21.24
CA GLN A 131 4.90 -32.31 -19.97
C GLN A 131 6.08 -31.54 -19.36
N ALA A 132 7.02 -31.05 -20.19
CA ALA A 132 8.14 -30.23 -19.73
C ALA A 132 7.63 -28.90 -19.13
N ALA A 133 6.69 -28.23 -19.81
CA ALA A 133 6.09 -26.98 -19.32
C ALA A 133 5.28 -27.21 -18.02
N ARG A 134 4.59 -28.33 -17.88
CA ARG A 134 3.89 -28.71 -16.64
C ARG A 134 4.88 -28.95 -15.49
N ASN A 135 5.96 -29.68 -15.74
CA ASN A 135 7.03 -29.87 -14.76
C ASN A 135 7.67 -28.53 -14.36
N ALA A 136 7.92 -27.63 -15.32
CA ALA A 136 8.41 -26.28 -15.03
C ALA A 136 7.42 -25.50 -14.14
N ALA A 137 6.10 -25.58 -14.41
CA ALA A 137 5.07 -24.93 -13.59
C ALA A 137 5.06 -25.44 -12.14
N HIS A 138 5.28 -26.76 -11.92
CA HIS A 138 5.43 -27.33 -10.57
C HIS A 138 6.66 -26.74 -9.84
N TRP A 139 7.81 -26.64 -10.51
CA TRP A 139 8.98 -26.00 -9.93
C TRP A 139 8.75 -24.52 -9.62
N VAL A 140 8.07 -23.80 -10.49
CA VAL A 140 7.67 -22.40 -10.24
C VAL A 140 6.79 -22.31 -9.00
N LEU A 141 5.84 -23.22 -8.80
CA LEU A 141 4.99 -23.27 -7.60
C LEU A 141 5.84 -23.45 -6.33
N HIS A 142 6.74 -24.45 -6.31
CA HIS A 142 7.59 -24.71 -5.15
C HIS A 142 8.49 -23.51 -4.80
N PHE A 143 9.17 -22.91 -5.80
CA PHE A 143 9.99 -21.72 -5.56
C PHE A 143 9.17 -20.49 -5.14
N SER A 144 7.96 -20.32 -5.69
CA SER A 144 7.06 -19.24 -5.30
C SER A 144 6.55 -19.41 -3.87
N LEU A 145 6.22 -20.63 -3.45
CA LEU A 145 5.84 -20.96 -2.07
C LEU A 145 7.01 -20.75 -1.11
N LEU A 146 8.22 -21.17 -1.48
CA LEU A 146 9.43 -20.92 -0.69
C LEU A 146 9.65 -19.41 -0.51
N ALA A 147 9.56 -18.64 -1.59
CA ALA A 147 9.69 -17.19 -1.54
C ALA A 147 8.62 -16.55 -0.65
N PHE A 148 7.37 -17.02 -0.73
CA PHE A 148 6.28 -16.56 0.12
C PHE A 148 6.54 -16.83 1.61
N VAL A 149 6.95 -18.05 1.96
CA VAL A 149 7.29 -18.44 3.34
C VAL A 149 8.42 -17.57 3.89
N VAL A 150 9.47 -17.38 3.11
CA VAL A 150 10.62 -16.53 3.50
C VAL A 150 10.20 -15.07 3.70
N ASN A 151 9.35 -14.53 2.83
CA ASN A 151 8.77 -13.19 3.00
C ASN A 151 7.92 -13.10 4.27
N LEU A 152 7.08 -14.09 4.54
CA LEU A 152 6.26 -14.17 5.74
C LEU A 152 7.13 -14.14 7.01
N MET A 153 8.20 -14.93 7.01
CA MET A 153 9.18 -14.96 8.12
C MET A 153 9.99 -13.67 8.27
N SER A 154 9.96 -12.77 7.30
CA SER A 154 10.65 -11.46 7.35
C SER A 154 9.81 -10.37 8.05
N VAL A 155 8.50 -10.61 8.23
CA VAL A 155 7.57 -9.64 8.81
C VAL A 155 8.00 -9.13 10.19
N PRO A 156 8.41 -9.97 11.18
CA PRO A 156 8.81 -9.47 12.49
C PRO A 156 10.03 -8.55 12.46
N GLN A 157 11.03 -8.83 11.58
CA GLN A 157 12.20 -7.97 11.44
C GLN A 157 11.83 -6.64 10.80
N MET A 158 11.03 -6.67 9.73
CA MET A 158 10.57 -5.45 9.07
C MET A 158 9.74 -4.59 10.03
N ALA A 159 8.88 -5.21 10.84
CA ALA A 159 8.10 -4.55 11.87
C ALA A 159 9.00 -3.92 12.96
N SER A 160 10.07 -4.58 13.39
CA SER A 160 11.03 -4.04 14.35
C SER A 160 11.78 -2.82 13.77
N ILE A 161 12.26 -2.89 12.53
CA ILE A 161 12.94 -1.77 11.86
C ILE A 161 12.03 -0.54 11.76
N THR A 162 10.76 -0.75 11.37
CA THR A 162 9.77 0.34 11.25
C THR A 162 9.37 0.87 12.61
N ALA A 163 9.21 0.01 13.63
CA ALA A 163 8.91 0.40 14.99
C ALA A 163 10.04 1.24 15.61
N HIS A 164 11.30 0.91 15.34
CA HIS A 164 12.46 1.74 15.71
C HIS A 164 12.64 2.98 14.84
N GLU A 165 11.77 3.19 13.83
CA GLU A 165 11.82 4.33 12.91
C GLU A 165 13.13 4.42 12.11
N ARG A 166 13.80 3.30 11.88
CA ARG A 166 15.02 3.20 11.07
C ARG A 166 14.69 3.11 9.57
N MET A 167 13.99 4.13 9.05
CA MET A 167 13.48 4.14 7.67
C MET A 167 14.61 4.12 6.63
N SER A 168 15.81 4.61 6.98
CA SER A 168 16.99 4.49 6.10
C SER A 168 17.36 3.03 5.83
N ALA A 169 17.40 2.19 6.88
CA ALA A 169 17.71 0.77 6.74
C ALA A 169 16.62 0.07 5.90
N TYR A 170 15.35 0.37 6.19
CA TYR A 170 14.22 -0.13 5.41
C TYR A 170 14.31 0.26 3.93
N ALA A 171 14.73 1.51 3.63
CA ALA A 171 14.90 1.99 2.27
C ALA A 171 16.09 1.30 1.57
N TYR A 172 17.24 1.18 2.22
CA TYR A 172 18.42 0.54 1.62
C TYR A 172 18.20 -0.95 1.35
N ILE A 173 17.56 -1.69 2.27
CA ILE A 173 17.24 -3.11 2.05
C ILE A 173 16.21 -3.24 0.91
N GLY A 174 15.25 -2.32 0.80
CA GLY A 174 14.31 -2.30 -0.32
C GLY A 174 14.97 -2.02 -1.67
N ILE A 175 15.96 -1.12 -1.73
CA ILE A 175 16.76 -0.86 -2.95
C ILE A 175 17.62 -2.09 -3.28
N PHE A 176 18.21 -2.75 -2.29
CA PHE A 176 18.95 -3.99 -2.45
C PHE A 176 18.06 -5.09 -3.05
N ASP A 177 16.82 -5.27 -2.56
CA ASP A 177 15.84 -6.20 -3.15
C ASP A 177 15.59 -5.89 -4.63
N ALA A 178 15.34 -4.61 -4.98
CA ALA A 178 15.13 -4.21 -6.36
C ALA A 178 16.36 -4.48 -7.25
N SER A 179 17.55 -4.21 -6.74
CA SER A 179 18.81 -4.49 -7.44
C SER A 179 19.02 -5.99 -7.69
N LEU A 180 18.69 -6.83 -6.72
CA LEU A 180 18.74 -8.29 -6.90
C LEU A 180 17.75 -8.76 -7.97
N ARG A 181 16.51 -8.25 -7.96
CA ARG A 181 15.49 -8.59 -8.98
C ARG A 181 15.93 -8.19 -10.38
N LEU A 182 16.53 -7.00 -10.51
CA LEU A 182 17.12 -6.55 -11.76
C LEU A 182 18.28 -7.45 -12.19
N GLY A 183 19.18 -7.81 -11.26
CA GLY A 183 20.27 -8.76 -11.52
C GLY A 183 19.75 -10.11 -12.01
N VAL A 184 18.70 -10.65 -11.39
CA VAL A 184 18.04 -11.89 -11.84
C VAL A 184 17.52 -11.73 -13.26
N ALA A 185 16.83 -10.63 -13.58
CA ALA A 185 16.30 -10.37 -14.93
C ALA A 185 17.42 -10.34 -15.99
N LEU A 186 18.55 -9.71 -15.68
CA LEU A 186 19.71 -9.65 -16.58
C LEU A 186 20.38 -11.03 -16.75
N VAL A 187 20.47 -11.83 -15.69
CA VAL A 187 21.04 -13.18 -15.77
C VAL A 187 20.19 -14.08 -16.67
N ILE A 188 18.86 -14.08 -16.53
CA ILE A 188 17.99 -14.91 -17.38
C ILE A 188 18.01 -14.47 -18.84
N ALA A 189 18.18 -13.16 -19.11
CA ALA A 189 18.27 -12.65 -20.47
C ALA A 189 19.46 -13.26 -21.25
N HIS A 190 20.53 -13.63 -20.55
CA HIS A 190 21.75 -14.21 -21.13
C HIS A 190 21.87 -15.72 -20.92
N SER A 191 20.89 -16.37 -20.27
CA SER A 191 20.94 -17.81 -20.00
C SER A 191 20.47 -18.64 -21.18
N ALA A 192 21.14 -19.79 -21.39
CA ALA A 192 20.74 -20.82 -22.36
C ALA A 192 19.92 -21.97 -21.75
N SER A 193 19.77 -22.01 -20.41
CA SER A 193 19.01 -23.04 -19.70
C SER A 193 17.50 -22.72 -19.69
N ASP A 194 16.70 -23.65 -19.11
CA ASP A 194 15.26 -23.41 -18.87
C ASP A 194 15.08 -22.11 -18.06
N ARG A 195 14.73 -21.04 -18.80
CA ARG A 195 14.66 -19.68 -18.28
C ARG A 195 13.57 -19.53 -17.22
N LEU A 196 12.46 -20.26 -17.36
CA LEU A 196 11.33 -20.17 -16.44
C LEU A 196 11.69 -20.71 -15.05
N VAL A 197 12.24 -21.94 -14.99
CA VAL A 197 12.65 -22.56 -13.72
C VAL A 197 13.81 -21.79 -13.09
N LEU A 198 14.78 -21.39 -13.91
CA LEU A 198 15.92 -20.58 -13.43
C LEU A 198 15.45 -19.24 -12.85
N TYR A 199 14.51 -18.56 -13.50
CA TYR A 199 13.93 -17.31 -12.99
C TYR A 199 13.28 -17.49 -11.63
N ALA A 200 12.40 -18.49 -11.50
CA ALA A 200 11.73 -18.78 -10.23
C ALA A 200 12.72 -19.12 -9.10
N ALA A 201 13.74 -19.94 -9.41
CA ALA A 201 14.78 -20.30 -8.46
C ALA A 201 15.61 -19.08 -8.00
N LEU A 202 16.08 -18.27 -8.94
CA LEU A 202 16.85 -17.07 -8.63
C LEU A 202 16.04 -16.02 -7.87
N MET A 203 14.73 -15.89 -8.17
CA MET A 203 13.83 -15.03 -7.40
C MET A 203 13.67 -15.53 -5.96
N ALA A 204 13.58 -16.84 -5.74
CA ALA A 204 13.55 -17.41 -4.39
C ALA A 204 14.87 -17.13 -3.66
N VAL A 205 16.02 -17.29 -4.32
CA VAL A 205 17.35 -16.94 -3.76
C VAL A 205 17.43 -15.45 -3.41
N ALA A 206 16.96 -14.55 -4.27
CA ALA A 206 16.92 -13.11 -4.01
C ALA A 206 16.13 -12.81 -2.73
N VAL A 207 14.94 -13.41 -2.56
CA VAL A 207 14.12 -13.25 -1.35
C VAL A 207 14.84 -13.77 -0.10
N VAL A 208 15.55 -14.90 -0.19
CA VAL A 208 16.36 -15.44 0.92
C VAL A 208 17.48 -14.45 1.30
N LEU A 209 18.19 -13.88 0.32
CA LEU A 209 19.26 -12.89 0.57
C LEU A 209 18.70 -11.62 1.26
N VAL A 210 17.55 -11.14 0.84
CA VAL A 210 16.85 -10.01 1.48
C VAL A 210 16.47 -10.36 2.92
N ARG A 211 15.96 -11.57 3.14
CA ARG A 211 15.63 -12.07 4.49
C ARG A 211 16.87 -12.09 5.40
N ILE A 212 18.01 -12.56 4.87
CA ILE A 212 19.28 -12.55 5.59
C ILE A 212 19.69 -11.13 5.93
N ALA A 213 19.59 -10.18 4.99
CA ALA A 213 19.89 -8.77 5.22
C ALA A 213 19.04 -8.17 6.36
N TYR A 214 17.73 -8.41 6.36
CA TYR A 214 16.83 -8.02 7.47
C TYR A 214 17.26 -8.66 8.79
N GLY A 215 17.53 -9.97 8.79
CA GLY A 215 17.92 -10.73 9.97
C GLY A 215 19.24 -10.24 10.58
N VAL A 216 20.27 -10.05 9.75
CA VAL A 216 21.59 -9.55 10.16
C VAL A 216 21.46 -8.13 10.72
N TYR A 217 20.77 -7.23 10.00
CA TYR A 217 20.57 -5.86 10.48
C TYR A 217 19.87 -5.81 11.83
N CYS A 218 18.78 -6.56 12.00
CA CYS A 218 18.03 -6.60 13.26
C CYS A 218 18.85 -7.19 14.40
N ARG A 219 19.59 -8.27 14.15
CA ARG A 219 20.40 -8.93 15.19
C ARG A 219 21.55 -8.07 15.70
N ILE A 220 22.11 -7.21 14.83
CA ILE A 220 23.21 -6.30 15.20
C ILE A 220 22.69 -5.08 15.96
N ASN A 221 21.51 -4.55 15.58
CA ASN A 221 21.04 -3.26 16.07
C ASN A 221 19.97 -3.34 17.17
N PHE A 222 19.34 -4.51 17.35
CA PHE A 222 18.17 -4.67 18.25
C PHE A 222 18.33 -5.95 19.08
N ASP A 223 18.53 -5.80 20.38
CA ASP A 223 18.70 -6.94 21.30
C ASP A 223 17.46 -7.81 21.43
N GLU A 224 16.26 -7.23 21.27
CA GLU A 224 14.99 -7.94 21.29
C GLU A 224 14.79 -8.87 20.11
N CYS A 225 15.50 -8.68 19.00
CA CYS A 225 15.41 -9.53 17.80
C CYS A 225 16.15 -10.88 17.93
N ARG A 226 16.58 -11.24 19.12
CA ARG A 226 17.10 -12.59 19.42
C ARG A 226 15.94 -13.50 19.75
N TYR A 227 15.66 -14.45 18.85
CA TYR A 227 14.56 -15.41 19.06
C TYR A 227 14.82 -16.26 20.32
N ARG A 228 13.80 -16.35 21.16
CA ARG A 228 13.72 -17.26 22.31
C ARG A 228 12.44 -18.07 22.18
N LEU A 229 12.50 -19.36 22.47
CA LEU A 229 11.30 -20.19 22.47
C LEU A 229 10.42 -19.82 23.68
N ILE A 230 9.61 -18.80 23.50
CA ILE A 230 8.65 -18.31 24.51
C ILE A 230 7.26 -18.54 23.93
N PHE A 231 6.45 -19.30 24.64
CA PHE A 231 5.05 -19.52 24.26
C PHE A 231 4.13 -18.93 25.34
N ASP A 232 3.61 -17.74 25.06
CA ASP A 232 2.58 -17.12 25.90
C ASP A 232 1.22 -17.27 25.22
N ARG A 233 0.42 -18.20 25.73
CA ARG A 233 -0.91 -18.52 25.18
C ARG A 233 -1.84 -17.30 25.13
N LYS A 234 -1.74 -16.38 26.11
CA LYS A 234 -2.56 -15.18 26.16
C LYS A 234 -2.17 -14.21 25.03
N LEU A 235 -0.88 -13.92 24.90
CA LEU A 235 -0.36 -13.03 23.85
C LEU A 235 -0.61 -13.60 22.44
N VAL A 236 -0.40 -14.89 22.23
CA VAL A 236 -0.75 -15.59 20.98
C VAL A 236 -2.22 -15.41 20.66
N GLY A 237 -3.12 -15.64 21.64
CA GLY A 237 -4.56 -15.46 21.45
C GLY A 237 -4.95 -14.01 21.10
N GLU A 238 -4.34 -13.02 21.77
CA GLU A 238 -4.58 -11.60 21.48
C GLU A 238 -4.09 -11.22 20.06
N MET A 239 -2.93 -11.69 19.64
CA MET A 239 -2.38 -11.42 18.32
C MET A 239 -3.23 -12.09 17.22
N PHE A 240 -3.66 -13.33 17.40
CA PHE A 240 -4.54 -14.01 16.46
C PHE A 240 -5.92 -13.36 16.37
N ALA A 241 -6.51 -13.00 17.51
CA ALA A 241 -7.80 -12.31 17.54
C ALA A 241 -7.74 -10.96 16.80
N PHE A 242 -6.66 -10.18 17.03
CA PHE A 242 -6.43 -8.93 16.35
C PHE A 242 -6.23 -9.15 14.83
N ALA A 243 -5.37 -10.10 14.45
CA ALA A 243 -5.13 -10.43 13.05
C ALA A 243 -6.41 -10.90 12.34
N GLY A 244 -7.22 -11.74 13.00
CA GLY A 244 -8.51 -12.20 12.46
C GLY A 244 -9.50 -11.07 12.20
N TRP A 245 -9.67 -10.16 13.16
CA TRP A 245 -10.52 -8.99 12.92
C TRP A 245 -9.95 -8.04 11.87
N ASN A 246 -8.63 -7.86 11.83
CA ASN A 246 -7.99 -7.07 10.79
C ASN A 246 -8.14 -7.72 9.41
N PHE A 247 -8.08 -9.05 9.32
CA PHE A 247 -8.35 -9.79 8.10
C PHE A 247 -9.77 -9.53 7.55
N VAL A 248 -10.78 -9.46 8.41
CA VAL A 248 -12.16 -9.08 8.01
C VAL A 248 -12.15 -7.71 7.32
N GLY A 249 -11.47 -6.71 7.88
CA GLY A 249 -11.39 -5.37 7.28
C GLY A 249 -10.63 -5.35 5.95
N VAL A 250 -9.49 -6.03 5.87
CA VAL A 250 -8.70 -6.16 4.63
C VAL A 250 -9.52 -6.86 3.54
N THR A 251 -10.16 -7.96 3.88
CA THR A 251 -11.01 -8.74 2.95
C THR A 251 -12.20 -7.91 2.46
N SER A 252 -12.83 -7.12 3.31
CA SER A 252 -13.92 -6.22 2.91
C SER A 252 -13.47 -5.21 1.85
N GLY A 253 -12.26 -4.65 2.02
CA GLY A 253 -11.67 -3.75 1.02
C GLY A 253 -11.40 -4.44 -0.31
N VAL A 254 -10.80 -5.64 -0.28
CA VAL A 254 -10.53 -6.43 -1.50
C VAL A 254 -11.82 -6.86 -2.19
N LEU A 255 -12.82 -7.30 -1.44
CA LEU A 255 -14.13 -7.67 -2.00
C LEU A 255 -14.84 -6.47 -2.63
N ARG A 256 -14.76 -5.27 -2.02
CA ARG A 256 -15.26 -4.03 -2.64
C ARG A 256 -14.61 -3.81 -4.02
N ASP A 257 -13.28 -3.90 -4.10
CA ASP A 257 -12.54 -3.58 -5.32
C ASP A 257 -12.73 -4.65 -6.40
N GLN A 258 -12.64 -5.94 -6.03
CA GLN A 258 -12.87 -7.06 -6.95
C GLN A 258 -14.35 -7.23 -7.31
N GLY A 259 -15.27 -6.99 -6.37
CA GLY A 259 -16.70 -6.94 -6.65
C GLY A 259 -17.05 -5.88 -7.68
N GLY A 260 -16.44 -4.69 -7.58
CA GLY A 260 -16.56 -3.65 -8.59
C GLY A 260 -16.05 -4.08 -9.97
N ASN A 261 -14.92 -4.81 -10.05
CA ASN A 261 -14.41 -5.38 -11.30
C ASN A 261 -15.39 -6.36 -11.93
N ILE A 262 -15.94 -7.28 -11.12
CA ILE A 262 -16.90 -8.29 -11.57
C ILE A 262 -18.17 -7.62 -12.09
N LEU A 263 -18.71 -6.66 -11.35
CA LEU A 263 -19.93 -5.96 -11.74
C LEU A 263 -19.76 -5.17 -13.05
N VAL A 264 -18.66 -4.41 -13.19
CA VAL A 264 -18.39 -3.67 -14.44
C VAL A 264 -18.24 -4.63 -15.62
N ASN A 265 -17.54 -5.76 -15.42
CA ASN A 265 -17.41 -6.77 -16.47
C ASN A 265 -18.77 -7.37 -16.87
N LEU A 266 -19.62 -7.68 -15.90
CA LEU A 266 -20.93 -8.30 -16.10
C LEU A 266 -21.91 -7.38 -16.85
N PHE A 267 -21.94 -6.09 -16.52
CA PHE A 267 -22.91 -5.14 -17.08
C PHE A 267 -22.40 -4.39 -18.30
N SER A 268 -21.10 -4.08 -18.36
CA SER A 268 -20.53 -3.20 -19.39
C SER A 268 -19.46 -3.90 -20.25
N GLY A 269 -19.15 -5.16 -19.95
CA GLY A 269 -18.25 -5.98 -20.76
C GLY A 269 -16.75 -5.77 -20.46
N ALA A 270 -15.93 -6.55 -21.18
CA ALA A 270 -14.49 -6.64 -20.92
C ALA A 270 -13.72 -5.35 -21.26
N ALA A 271 -14.14 -4.62 -22.31
CA ALA A 271 -13.48 -3.38 -22.72
C ALA A 271 -13.56 -2.28 -21.66
N VAL A 272 -14.76 -2.06 -21.10
CA VAL A 272 -14.97 -1.07 -20.02
C VAL A 272 -14.26 -1.51 -18.72
N ASN A 273 -14.22 -2.83 -18.46
CA ASN A 273 -13.47 -3.35 -17.31
C ASN A 273 -11.94 -3.18 -17.48
N ALA A 274 -11.42 -3.25 -18.71
CA ALA A 274 -10.02 -2.94 -18.99
C ALA A 274 -9.71 -1.45 -18.71
N ALA A 275 -10.58 -0.53 -19.14
CA ALA A 275 -10.48 0.89 -18.81
C ALA A 275 -10.44 1.13 -17.29
N ARG A 276 -11.33 0.46 -16.54
CA ARG A 276 -11.30 0.49 -15.08
C ARG A 276 -10.00 -0.08 -14.50
N GLY A 277 -9.47 -1.16 -15.07
CA GLY A 277 -8.20 -1.77 -14.67
C GLY A 277 -7.02 -0.80 -14.77
N ILE A 278 -6.93 -0.03 -15.86
CA ILE A 278 -5.95 1.05 -16.06
C ILE A 278 -6.07 2.11 -14.96
N ALA A 279 -7.29 2.53 -14.66
CA ALA A 279 -7.54 3.52 -13.61
C ALA A 279 -7.16 3.00 -12.21
N VAL A 280 -7.42 1.74 -11.89
CA VAL A 280 -6.99 1.08 -10.65
C VAL A 280 -5.46 1.03 -10.54
N GLN A 281 -4.76 0.76 -11.64
CA GLN A 281 -3.29 0.74 -11.66
C GLN A 281 -2.72 2.13 -11.33
N LEU A 282 -3.24 3.20 -11.95
CA LEU A 282 -2.82 4.56 -11.65
C LEU A 282 -3.15 4.95 -10.20
N ASN A 283 -4.35 4.63 -9.72
CA ASN A 283 -4.75 4.84 -8.33
C ASN A 283 -3.79 4.17 -7.34
N SER A 284 -3.37 2.93 -7.61
CA SER A 284 -2.42 2.20 -6.76
C SER A 284 -1.06 2.88 -6.71
N ALA A 285 -0.57 3.41 -7.83
CA ALA A 285 0.67 4.18 -7.89
C ALA A 285 0.55 5.47 -7.05
N VAL A 286 -0.55 6.21 -7.20
CA VAL A 286 -0.83 7.45 -6.46
C VAL A 286 -0.98 7.18 -4.96
N GLN A 287 -1.73 6.15 -4.56
CA GLN A 287 -1.91 5.75 -3.16
C GLN A 287 -0.60 5.33 -2.48
N SER A 288 0.37 4.81 -3.23
CA SER A 288 1.66 4.41 -2.68
C SER A 288 2.43 5.58 -2.05
N PHE A 289 2.24 6.81 -2.53
CA PHE A 289 2.84 8.01 -1.93
C PHE A 289 2.31 8.26 -0.51
N VAL A 290 0.99 8.15 -0.32
CA VAL A 290 0.37 8.29 1.02
C VAL A 290 0.81 7.14 1.93
N THR A 291 0.83 5.91 1.42
CA THR A 291 1.24 4.74 2.20
C THR A 291 2.68 4.86 2.70
N ASN A 292 3.60 5.34 1.88
CA ASN A 292 5.00 5.57 2.31
C ASN A 292 5.10 6.70 3.34
N PHE A 293 4.37 7.81 3.18
CA PHE A 293 4.27 8.85 4.21
C PHE A 293 3.75 8.27 5.53
N MET A 294 2.65 7.51 5.49
CA MET A 294 2.06 6.90 6.67
C MET A 294 2.98 5.86 7.33
N THR A 295 3.80 5.14 6.56
CA THR A 295 4.81 4.22 7.12
C THR A 295 5.77 4.93 8.07
N ALA A 296 6.13 6.19 7.79
CA ALA A 296 6.96 7.00 8.68
C ALA A 296 6.21 7.53 9.91
N VAL A 297 4.89 7.72 9.81
CA VAL A 297 4.05 8.33 10.85
C VAL A 297 3.43 7.30 11.79
N ASN A 298 3.01 6.14 11.27
CA ASN A 298 2.27 5.10 11.99
C ASN A 298 2.92 4.68 13.32
N PRO A 299 4.26 4.46 13.40
CA PRO A 299 4.90 4.09 14.65
C PRO A 299 4.74 5.16 15.75
N GLN A 300 4.79 6.44 15.37
CA GLN A 300 4.63 7.55 16.32
C GLN A 300 3.20 7.62 16.90
N ILE A 301 2.17 7.41 16.07
CA ILE A 301 0.77 7.36 16.51
C ILE A 301 0.59 6.21 17.52
N THR A 302 1.08 5.01 17.19
CA THR A 302 0.92 3.83 18.04
C THR A 302 1.69 3.95 19.35
N LYS A 303 2.94 4.44 19.32
CA LYS A 303 3.77 4.67 20.53
C LYS A 303 3.13 5.71 21.44
N SER A 304 2.67 6.83 20.88
CA SER A 304 2.03 7.90 21.69
C SER A 304 0.75 7.40 22.36
N TYR A 305 -0.02 6.53 21.68
CA TYR A 305 -1.17 5.89 22.30
C TYR A 305 -0.74 4.97 23.46
N ALA A 306 0.28 4.14 23.26
CA ALA A 306 0.77 3.20 24.27
C ALA A 306 1.38 3.91 25.49
N ALA A 307 2.03 5.05 25.27
CA ALA A 307 2.59 5.90 26.32
C ALA A 307 1.53 6.74 27.07
N GLY A 308 0.25 6.72 26.66
CA GLY A 308 -0.80 7.57 27.22
C GLY A 308 -0.71 9.05 26.81
N GLU A 309 0.15 9.41 25.84
CA GLU A 309 0.33 10.78 25.35
C GLU A 309 -0.81 11.17 24.38
N TYR A 310 -2.07 11.08 24.81
CA TYR A 310 -3.24 11.28 23.93
C TYR A 310 -3.27 12.65 23.24
N SER A 311 -2.88 13.72 23.93
CA SER A 311 -2.85 15.07 23.33
C SER A 311 -1.90 15.17 22.15
N TYR A 312 -0.73 14.55 22.25
CA TYR A 312 0.24 14.47 21.17
C TYR A 312 -0.27 13.58 20.03
N MET A 313 -0.80 12.40 20.34
CA MET A 313 -1.43 11.50 19.36
C MET A 313 -2.54 12.22 18.58
N PHE A 314 -3.44 12.96 19.24
CA PHE A 314 -4.52 13.70 18.59
C PHE A 314 -3.99 14.79 17.64
N SER A 315 -2.95 15.49 18.07
CA SER A 315 -2.26 16.47 17.22
C SER A 315 -1.64 15.80 16.01
N LEU A 316 -0.96 14.67 16.20
CA LEU A 316 -0.30 13.92 15.15
C LEU A 316 -1.30 13.39 14.13
N VAL A 317 -2.43 12.80 14.57
CA VAL A 317 -3.51 12.32 13.68
C VAL A 317 -4.04 13.46 12.82
N ARG A 318 -4.37 14.64 13.41
CA ARG A 318 -4.86 15.78 12.64
C ARG A 318 -3.84 16.30 11.63
N LYS A 319 -2.58 16.51 12.06
CA LYS A 319 -1.51 17.00 11.18
C LYS A 319 -1.22 16.02 10.05
N SER A 320 -1.17 14.73 10.35
CA SER A 320 -0.91 13.69 9.34
C SER A 320 -2.05 13.54 8.35
N SER A 321 -3.32 13.69 8.77
CA SER A 321 -4.46 13.70 7.84
C SER A 321 -4.38 14.87 6.87
N LYS A 322 -4.09 16.08 7.37
CA LYS A 322 -3.86 17.24 6.50
C LYS A 322 -2.71 17.00 5.52
N MET A 323 -1.55 16.57 6.03
CA MET A 323 -0.37 16.37 5.20
C MET A 323 -0.55 15.28 4.17
N SER A 324 -1.21 14.16 4.50
CA SER A 324 -1.57 13.12 3.53
C SER A 324 -2.42 13.69 2.40
N PHE A 325 -3.43 14.48 2.72
CA PHE A 325 -4.29 15.13 1.73
C PHE A 325 -3.52 16.13 0.87
N TYR A 326 -2.67 16.98 1.48
CA TYR A 326 -1.91 18.00 0.76
C TYR A 326 -0.84 17.41 -0.17
N LEU A 327 -0.12 16.40 0.29
CA LEU A 327 0.87 15.70 -0.53
C LEU A 327 0.19 15.03 -1.74
N LEU A 328 -0.97 14.43 -1.49
CA LEU A 328 -1.72 13.79 -2.56
C LEU A 328 -2.34 14.81 -3.51
N LEU A 329 -2.85 15.95 -3.01
CA LEU A 329 -3.41 17.03 -3.82
C LEU A 329 -2.37 17.59 -4.80
N MET A 330 -1.12 17.79 -4.37
CA MET A 330 -0.04 18.25 -5.25
C MET A 330 0.24 17.30 -6.41
N LEU A 331 0.02 16.00 -6.22
CA LEU A 331 0.20 14.97 -7.25
C LEU A 331 -1.07 14.79 -8.10
N VAL A 332 -2.23 14.79 -7.46
CA VAL A 332 -3.52 14.48 -8.09
C VAL A 332 -4.04 15.66 -8.92
N LEU A 333 -3.85 16.90 -8.48
CA LEU A 333 -4.40 18.07 -9.19
C LEU A 333 -3.91 18.20 -10.64
N PRO A 334 -2.59 18.10 -10.95
CA PRO A 334 -2.14 18.10 -12.33
C PRO A 334 -2.64 16.90 -13.13
N LEU A 335 -2.75 15.71 -12.50
CA LEU A 335 -3.26 14.51 -13.16
C LEU A 335 -4.75 14.64 -13.50
N LEU A 336 -5.57 15.21 -12.59
CA LEU A 336 -7.00 15.44 -12.82
C LEU A 336 -7.28 16.37 -13.99
N LEU A 337 -6.54 17.48 -14.08
CA LEU A 337 -6.75 18.48 -15.13
C LEU A 337 -6.20 18.03 -16.48
N ASN A 338 -5.16 17.21 -16.49
CA ASN A 338 -4.53 16.75 -17.74
C ASN A 338 -4.69 15.24 -17.96
N THR A 339 -5.76 14.63 -17.40
CA THR A 339 -5.94 13.17 -17.47
C THR A 339 -5.87 12.65 -18.90
N GLU A 340 -6.58 13.28 -19.83
CA GLU A 340 -6.62 12.87 -21.25
C GLU A 340 -5.22 12.90 -21.87
N THR A 341 -4.50 14.00 -21.74
CA THR A 341 -3.14 14.16 -22.26
C THR A 341 -2.18 13.12 -21.66
N VAL A 342 -2.28 12.88 -20.36
CA VAL A 342 -1.44 11.89 -19.68
C VAL A 342 -1.76 10.48 -20.18
N MET A 343 -3.04 10.15 -20.37
CA MET A 343 -3.45 8.84 -20.90
C MET A 343 -2.98 8.64 -22.34
N CYS A 344 -3.10 9.65 -23.21
CA CYS A 344 -2.60 9.59 -24.58
C CYS A 344 -1.08 9.44 -24.68
N ILE A 345 -0.32 9.98 -23.70
CA ILE A 345 1.13 9.78 -23.64
C ILE A 345 1.49 8.38 -23.13
N TRP A 346 0.71 7.86 -22.18
CA TRP A 346 1.01 6.57 -21.54
C TRP A 346 0.54 5.38 -22.39
N LEU A 347 -0.61 5.50 -23.06
CA LEU A 347 -1.26 4.42 -23.81
C LEU A 347 -1.20 4.75 -25.32
N ALA A 348 -0.93 3.74 -26.13
CA ALA A 348 -0.96 3.91 -27.60
C ALA A 348 -2.39 4.17 -28.10
N ASP A 349 -3.38 3.55 -27.45
CA ASP A 349 -4.81 3.73 -27.66
C ASP A 349 -5.51 3.84 -26.31
N VAL A 350 -6.33 4.85 -26.12
CA VAL A 350 -7.02 5.13 -24.85
C VAL A 350 -8.45 4.57 -24.94
N PRO A 351 -8.76 3.48 -24.23
CA PRO A 351 -10.10 2.92 -24.24
C PRO A 351 -11.15 3.94 -23.77
N ASP A 352 -12.34 3.86 -24.32
CA ASP A 352 -13.49 4.63 -23.84
C ASP A 352 -13.69 4.46 -22.33
N HIS A 353 -14.22 5.46 -21.67
CA HIS A 353 -14.41 5.52 -20.20
C HIS A 353 -13.13 5.63 -19.36
N THR A 354 -11.91 5.40 -19.91
CA THR A 354 -10.65 5.40 -19.14
C THR A 354 -10.42 6.73 -18.42
N VAL A 355 -10.60 7.85 -19.13
CA VAL A 355 -10.38 9.21 -18.56
C VAL A 355 -11.26 9.44 -17.34
N LEU A 356 -12.57 9.15 -17.45
CA LEU A 356 -13.53 9.37 -16.37
C LEU A 356 -13.27 8.43 -15.18
N PHE A 357 -12.96 7.15 -15.43
CA PHE A 357 -12.57 6.22 -14.36
C PHE A 357 -11.32 6.71 -13.63
N VAL A 358 -10.29 7.17 -14.35
CA VAL A 358 -9.06 7.72 -13.75
C VAL A 358 -9.39 8.91 -12.86
N GLN A 359 -10.16 9.87 -13.35
CA GLN A 359 -10.56 11.06 -12.58
C GLN A 359 -11.31 10.68 -11.30
N LEU A 360 -12.27 9.76 -11.39
CA LEU A 360 -13.02 9.29 -10.23
C LEU A 360 -12.14 8.54 -9.22
N PHE A 361 -11.21 7.70 -9.67
CA PHE A 361 -10.28 7.02 -8.78
C PHE A 361 -9.28 7.98 -8.11
N LEU A 362 -8.87 9.05 -8.79
CA LEU A 362 -8.05 10.12 -8.19
C LEU A 362 -8.81 10.88 -7.10
N VAL A 363 -10.09 11.17 -7.32
CA VAL A 363 -10.99 11.75 -6.30
C VAL A 363 -11.17 10.78 -5.12
N PHE A 364 -11.35 9.49 -5.41
CA PHE A 364 -11.41 8.44 -4.38
C PHE A 364 -10.13 8.40 -3.54
N ALA A 365 -8.95 8.48 -4.16
CA ALA A 365 -7.67 8.53 -3.46
C ALA A 365 -7.56 9.71 -2.49
N LEU A 366 -7.94 10.92 -2.95
CA LEU A 366 -7.98 12.12 -2.11
C LEU A 366 -8.93 11.94 -0.91
N SER A 367 -10.10 11.36 -1.15
CA SER A 367 -11.10 11.04 -0.14
C SER A 367 -10.55 10.11 0.96
N GLU A 368 -9.90 9.02 0.57
CA GLU A 368 -9.32 8.03 1.51
C GLU A 368 -8.12 8.59 2.28
N SER A 369 -7.35 9.53 1.72
CA SER A 369 -6.12 10.04 2.31
C SER A 369 -6.32 10.68 3.69
N LEU A 370 -7.47 11.31 3.93
CA LEU A 370 -7.83 11.90 5.22
C LEU A 370 -8.04 10.86 6.32
N SER A 371 -8.43 9.64 5.94
CA SER A 371 -8.79 8.56 6.86
C SER A 371 -7.59 7.76 7.39
N ASN A 372 -6.48 7.70 6.65
CA ASN A 372 -5.36 6.81 6.96
C ASN A 372 -4.80 6.95 8.40
N PRO A 373 -4.54 8.16 8.94
CA PRO A 373 -4.06 8.28 10.32
C PRO A 373 -5.09 7.85 11.37
N MET A 374 -6.39 8.01 11.09
CA MET A 374 -7.46 7.54 11.97
C MET A 374 -7.53 6.02 12.02
N ILE A 375 -7.27 5.34 10.88
CA ILE A 375 -7.18 3.88 10.83
C ILE A 375 -6.06 3.41 11.78
N THR A 376 -4.88 4.00 11.69
CA THR A 376 -3.75 3.67 12.57
C THR A 376 -4.07 3.92 14.04
N ALA A 377 -4.70 5.05 14.37
CA ALA A 377 -5.10 5.36 15.73
C ALA A 377 -6.14 4.36 16.27
N MET A 378 -7.10 3.93 15.44
CA MET A 378 -8.04 2.87 15.83
C MET A 378 -7.36 1.52 16.03
N LEU A 379 -6.44 1.13 15.14
CA LEU A 379 -5.66 -0.10 15.29
C LEU A 379 -4.79 -0.07 16.55
N ALA A 380 -4.23 1.09 16.92
CA ALA A 380 -3.44 1.25 18.13
C ALA A 380 -4.23 0.90 19.41
N THR A 381 -5.55 1.15 19.43
CA THR A 381 -6.38 0.80 20.60
C THR A 381 -6.44 -0.70 20.89
N GLY A 382 -6.22 -1.55 19.89
CA GLY A 382 -6.36 -3.00 19.98
C GLY A 382 -7.80 -3.52 20.00
N LYS A 383 -8.79 -2.67 20.27
CA LYS A 383 -10.22 -3.03 20.33
C LYS A 383 -10.89 -2.80 18.96
N ILE A 384 -10.51 -3.60 17.96
CA ILE A 384 -10.86 -3.36 16.56
C ILE A 384 -12.09 -4.14 16.05
N ARG A 385 -12.65 -5.07 16.85
CA ARG A 385 -13.78 -5.90 16.42
C ARG A 385 -14.93 -5.08 15.84
N ASN A 386 -15.51 -4.19 16.64
CA ASN A 386 -16.66 -3.39 16.23
C ASN A 386 -16.30 -2.42 15.11
N TYR A 387 -15.06 -1.92 15.12
CA TYR A 387 -14.54 -1.07 14.07
C TYR A 387 -14.50 -1.79 12.71
N GLN A 388 -13.95 -3.00 12.66
CA GLN A 388 -13.87 -3.77 11.43
C GLN A 388 -15.26 -4.23 10.92
N LEU A 389 -16.16 -4.59 11.83
CA LEU A 389 -17.54 -4.94 11.45
C LEU A 389 -18.30 -3.75 10.85
N VAL A 390 -18.21 -2.57 11.46
CA VAL A 390 -18.93 -1.38 10.98
C VAL A 390 -18.33 -0.88 9.68
N VAL A 391 -17.02 -0.63 9.66
CA VAL A 391 -16.35 -0.06 8.48
C VAL A 391 -16.28 -1.09 7.34
N GLY A 392 -15.96 -2.36 7.65
CA GLY A 392 -15.99 -3.44 6.66
C GLY A 392 -17.38 -3.68 6.10
N GLY A 393 -18.43 -3.65 6.94
CA GLY A 393 -19.81 -3.76 6.50
C GLY A 393 -20.22 -2.63 5.55
N ILE A 394 -19.86 -1.36 5.89
CA ILE A 394 -20.11 -0.22 4.99
C ILE A 394 -19.40 -0.39 3.65
N GLN A 395 -18.14 -0.85 3.65
CA GLN A 395 -17.38 -1.09 2.41
C GLN A 395 -18.03 -2.18 1.54
N LEU A 396 -18.55 -3.25 2.15
CA LEU A 396 -19.24 -4.32 1.43
C LEU A 396 -20.55 -3.89 0.79
N LEU A 397 -21.21 -2.83 1.30
CA LEU A 397 -22.39 -2.26 0.67
C LEU A 397 -22.13 -1.71 -0.74
N ASN A 398 -20.85 -1.50 -1.10
CA ASN A 398 -20.49 -1.11 -2.47
C ASN A 398 -21.06 -2.11 -3.51
N ILE A 399 -20.98 -3.41 -3.24
CA ILE A 399 -21.42 -4.45 -4.18
C ILE A 399 -22.94 -4.36 -4.44
N PRO A 400 -23.82 -4.48 -3.42
CA PRO A 400 -25.27 -4.45 -3.67
C PRO A 400 -25.77 -3.09 -4.16
N VAL A 401 -25.20 -1.98 -3.66
CA VAL A 401 -25.60 -0.64 -4.12
C VAL A 401 -25.18 -0.40 -5.57
N SER A 402 -23.95 -0.76 -5.95
CA SER A 402 -23.48 -0.67 -7.34
C SER A 402 -24.29 -1.58 -8.26
N TYR A 403 -24.63 -2.80 -7.83
CA TYR A 403 -25.48 -3.71 -8.60
C TYR A 403 -26.83 -3.06 -8.94
N VAL A 404 -27.51 -2.49 -7.95
CA VAL A 404 -28.82 -1.81 -8.16
C VAL A 404 -28.66 -0.62 -9.10
N LEU A 405 -27.63 0.22 -8.91
CA LEU A 405 -27.43 1.39 -9.76
C LEU A 405 -27.07 1.01 -11.20
N LEU A 406 -26.25 -0.03 -11.40
CA LEU A 406 -25.94 -0.54 -12.74
C LEU A 406 -27.17 -1.10 -13.44
N THR A 407 -28.07 -1.77 -12.71
CA THR A 407 -29.32 -2.29 -13.27
C THR A 407 -30.29 -1.15 -13.67
N LEU A 408 -30.24 -0.02 -12.97
CA LEU A 408 -31.14 1.11 -13.23
C LEU A 408 -30.64 2.09 -14.30
N PHE A 409 -29.32 2.33 -14.32
CA PHE A 409 -28.73 3.42 -15.10
C PHE A 409 -27.73 2.94 -16.18
N GLU A 410 -27.26 1.70 -16.13
CA GLU A 410 -26.28 1.10 -17.06
C GLU A 410 -24.96 1.89 -17.20
N VAL A 411 -24.59 2.70 -16.19
CA VAL A 411 -23.39 3.55 -16.17
C VAL A 411 -22.33 2.91 -15.27
N ALA A 412 -21.25 2.40 -15.86
CA ALA A 412 -20.20 1.64 -15.16
C ALA A 412 -19.48 2.45 -14.07
N GLU A 413 -19.27 3.74 -14.29
CA GLU A 413 -18.56 4.67 -13.41
C GLU A 413 -19.26 4.86 -12.06
N LEU A 414 -20.58 4.61 -11.99
CA LEU A 414 -21.33 4.68 -10.74
C LEU A 414 -20.75 3.75 -9.66
N THR A 415 -20.09 2.66 -10.04
CA THR A 415 -19.40 1.78 -9.08
C THR A 415 -18.32 2.51 -8.27
N VAL A 416 -17.61 3.45 -8.90
CA VAL A 416 -16.57 4.26 -8.25
C VAL A 416 -17.21 5.44 -7.49
N VAL A 417 -18.27 6.04 -8.00
CA VAL A 417 -19.02 7.10 -7.29
C VAL A 417 -19.56 6.55 -5.97
N VAL A 418 -20.15 5.34 -5.99
CA VAL A 418 -20.61 4.65 -4.76
C VAL A 418 -19.43 4.43 -3.80
N ALA A 419 -18.26 4.00 -4.31
CA ALA A 419 -17.08 3.81 -3.48
C ALA A 419 -16.64 5.13 -2.82
N ILE A 420 -16.68 6.27 -3.52
CA ILE A 420 -16.38 7.60 -2.97
C ILE A 420 -17.36 7.96 -1.85
N ILE A 421 -18.66 7.80 -2.08
CA ILE A 421 -19.68 8.12 -1.07
C ILE A 421 -19.49 7.24 0.18
N LEU A 422 -19.35 5.93 -0.02
CA LEU A 422 -19.14 5.00 1.09
C LEU A 422 -17.82 5.26 1.82
N SER A 423 -16.76 5.70 1.14
CA SER A 423 -15.51 6.08 1.78
C SER A 423 -15.69 7.27 2.73
N GLN A 424 -16.52 8.27 2.34
CA GLN A 424 -16.88 9.38 3.22
C GLN A 424 -17.69 8.91 4.43
N ILE A 425 -18.68 8.03 4.23
CA ILE A 425 -19.42 7.44 5.35
C ILE A 425 -18.48 6.67 6.29
N CYS A 426 -17.54 5.91 5.75
CA CYS A 426 -16.48 5.24 6.52
C CYS A 426 -15.61 6.24 7.29
N MET A 427 -15.24 7.38 6.71
CA MET A 427 -14.47 8.41 7.37
C MET A 427 -15.19 8.96 8.61
N TRP A 428 -16.48 9.29 8.47
CA TRP A 428 -17.30 9.76 9.59
C TRP A 428 -17.51 8.68 10.65
N ALA A 429 -17.73 7.43 10.25
CA ALA A 429 -17.83 6.31 11.18
C ALA A 429 -16.52 6.13 11.96
N ARG A 430 -15.36 6.16 11.29
CA ARG A 430 -14.03 6.10 11.92
C ARG A 430 -13.83 7.22 12.93
N LEU A 431 -14.19 8.45 12.56
CA LEU A 431 -14.07 9.62 13.41
C LEU A 431 -14.89 9.52 14.70
N ILE A 432 -16.14 9.08 14.57
CA ILE A 432 -17.06 8.87 15.73
C ILE A 432 -16.54 7.74 16.62
N MET A 433 -16.12 6.62 16.02
CA MET A 433 -15.61 5.46 16.78
C MET A 433 -14.30 5.79 17.50
N LEU A 434 -13.38 6.52 16.84
CA LEU A 434 -12.13 6.98 17.45
C LEU A 434 -12.41 7.92 18.62
N SER A 435 -13.37 8.84 18.47
CA SER A 435 -13.78 9.73 19.56
C SER A 435 -14.33 8.97 20.75
N ARG A 436 -15.20 7.97 20.52
CA ARG A 436 -15.75 7.13 21.59
C ARG A 436 -14.67 6.28 22.29
N ALA A 437 -13.66 5.84 21.54
CA ALA A 437 -12.62 4.97 22.07
C ALA A 437 -11.53 5.73 22.85
N THR A 438 -11.22 6.97 22.47
CA THR A 438 -10.03 7.70 22.96
C THR A 438 -10.32 9.12 23.46
N GLY A 439 -11.52 9.65 23.25
CA GLY A 439 -11.83 11.06 23.50
C GLY A 439 -11.33 12.01 22.40
N PHE A 440 -11.07 11.51 21.19
CA PHE A 440 -10.57 12.32 20.07
C PHE A 440 -11.48 13.52 19.76
N PRO A 441 -10.93 14.76 19.61
CA PRO A 441 -11.72 15.97 19.47
C PRO A 441 -12.30 16.14 18.06
N VAL A 442 -13.48 15.60 17.79
CA VAL A 442 -14.19 15.62 16.49
C VAL A 442 -14.30 17.04 15.92
N ARG A 443 -14.78 18.02 16.74
CA ARG A 443 -14.96 19.41 16.28
C ARG A 443 -13.67 20.03 15.74
N LYS A 444 -12.53 19.75 16.41
CA LYS A 444 -11.22 20.24 15.94
C LYS A 444 -10.81 19.57 14.64
N PHE A 445 -11.05 18.26 14.50
CA PHE A 445 -10.76 17.56 13.25
C PHE A 445 -11.60 18.12 12.08
N VAL A 446 -12.90 18.28 12.28
CA VAL A 446 -13.78 18.80 11.24
C VAL A 446 -13.34 20.21 10.80
N ARG A 447 -13.08 21.12 11.75
CA ARG A 447 -12.70 22.50 11.43
C ARG A 447 -11.29 22.59 10.84
N ASP A 448 -10.30 21.97 11.48
CA ASP A 448 -8.88 22.19 11.20
C ASP A 448 -8.34 21.25 10.09
N VAL A 449 -9.05 20.16 9.81
CA VAL A 449 -8.67 19.18 8.77
C VAL A 449 -9.69 19.17 7.63
N PHE A 450 -10.93 18.74 7.88
CA PHE A 450 -11.91 18.52 6.82
C PHE A 450 -12.31 19.84 6.12
N ILE A 451 -12.86 20.81 6.85
CA ILE A 451 -13.29 22.08 6.28
C ILE A 451 -12.09 22.80 5.65
N LYS A 452 -10.98 22.91 6.37
CA LYS A 452 -9.79 23.62 5.89
C LYS A 452 -9.21 22.99 4.63
N SER A 453 -9.10 21.66 4.57
CA SER A 453 -8.50 20.96 3.42
C SER A 453 -9.45 20.85 2.24
N VAL A 454 -10.71 20.43 2.46
CA VAL A 454 -11.65 20.10 1.39
C VAL A 454 -12.43 21.32 0.91
N LEU A 455 -12.88 22.20 1.83
CA LEU A 455 -13.74 23.34 1.45
C LEU A 455 -12.94 24.64 1.22
N VAL A 456 -11.71 24.75 1.69
CA VAL A 456 -10.90 25.97 1.52
C VAL A 456 -9.69 25.72 0.63
N VAL A 457 -8.80 24.80 1.02
CA VAL A 457 -7.52 24.59 0.29
C VAL A 457 -7.78 24.01 -1.10
N LEU A 458 -8.61 22.98 -1.24
CA LEU A 458 -8.87 22.35 -2.54
C LEU A 458 -9.44 23.34 -3.57
N PRO A 459 -10.55 24.08 -3.32
CA PRO A 459 -11.09 25.04 -4.29
C PRO A 459 -10.10 26.18 -4.62
N VAL A 460 -9.44 26.75 -3.62
CA VAL A 460 -8.49 27.86 -3.84
C VAL A 460 -7.25 27.39 -4.60
N ALA A 461 -6.73 26.20 -4.31
CA ALA A 461 -5.58 25.64 -5.01
C ALA A 461 -5.88 25.28 -6.46
N SER A 462 -7.13 24.88 -6.78
CA SER A 462 -7.55 24.51 -8.13
C SER A 462 -7.96 25.72 -8.99
N LEU A 463 -8.26 26.87 -8.40
CA LEU A 463 -8.77 28.03 -9.13
C LEU A 463 -7.81 28.51 -10.24
N LEU A 464 -6.55 28.78 -9.89
CA LEU A 464 -5.55 29.23 -10.86
C LEU A 464 -5.22 28.17 -11.92
N PRO A 465 -5.00 26.89 -11.58
CA PRO A 465 -4.83 25.83 -12.56
C PRO A 465 -6.00 25.69 -13.54
N VAL A 466 -7.23 25.71 -13.07
CA VAL A 466 -8.43 25.63 -13.93
C VAL A 466 -8.50 26.84 -14.88
N LEU A 467 -8.20 28.05 -14.41
CA LEU A 467 -8.12 29.22 -15.29
C LEU A 467 -6.99 29.11 -16.32
N PHE A 468 -5.85 28.53 -15.93
CA PHE A 468 -4.72 28.33 -16.84
C PHE A 468 -5.05 27.30 -17.95
N GLU A 469 -5.95 26.35 -17.70
CA GLU A 469 -6.38 25.33 -18.67
C GLU A 469 -6.97 25.95 -19.95
N PHE A 470 -7.60 27.12 -19.84
CA PHE A 470 -8.15 27.86 -20.99
C PHE A 470 -7.10 28.58 -21.87
N ILE A 471 -5.87 28.74 -21.36
CA ILE A 471 -4.81 29.53 -22.01
C ILE A 471 -3.56 28.66 -22.30
N LYS A 472 -3.54 27.44 -21.82
CA LYS A 472 -2.37 26.56 -21.94
C LYS A 472 -2.05 26.26 -23.42
N PRO A 473 -0.74 26.16 -23.78
CA PRO A 473 -0.34 25.64 -25.07
C PRO A 473 -0.73 24.16 -25.24
N ASP A 474 -0.88 23.74 -26.49
CA ASP A 474 -1.16 22.34 -26.78
C ASP A 474 0.08 21.44 -26.63
N GLY A 475 -0.17 20.14 -26.47
CA GLY A 475 0.85 19.09 -26.45
C GLY A 475 1.64 19.00 -25.13
N PHE A 476 2.82 18.38 -25.21
CA PHE A 476 3.67 18.05 -24.05
C PHE A 476 4.13 19.30 -23.27
N CYS A 477 4.40 20.41 -23.97
CA CYS A 477 4.79 21.66 -23.33
C CYS A 477 3.65 22.19 -22.44
N GLY A 478 2.41 22.15 -22.92
CA GLY A 478 1.22 22.52 -22.16
C GLY A 478 1.02 21.68 -20.93
N LEU A 479 1.25 20.36 -21.02
CA LEU A 479 1.21 19.45 -19.88
C LEU A 479 2.22 19.85 -18.80
N VAL A 480 3.47 20.10 -19.19
CA VAL A 480 4.54 20.50 -18.24
C VAL A 480 4.22 21.84 -17.58
N CYS A 481 3.78 22.83 -18.36
CA CYS A 481 3.38 24.14 -17.85
C CYS A 481 2.17 24.04 -16.90
N SER A 482 1.12 23.29 -17.27
CA SER A 482 -0.05 23.04 -16.44
C SER A 482 0.33 22.34 -15.13
N ALA A 483 1.16 21.29 -15.19
CA ALA A 483 1.66 20.60 -14.00
C ALA A 483 2.45 21.55 -13.07
N ALA A 484 3.31 22.40 -13.64
CA ALA A 484 4.07 23.39 -12.86
C ALA A 484 3.15 24.42 -12.18
N VAL A 485 2.14 24.93 -12.89
CA VAL A 485 1.13 25.85 -12.33
C VAL A 485 0.32 25.17 -11.21
N CYS A 486 -0.10 23.91 -11.41
CA CYS A 486 -0.82 23.12 -10.40
C CYS A 486 0.01 22.97 -9.11
N VAL A 487 1.26 22.55 -9.25
CA VAL A 487 2.15 22.32 -8.09
C VAL A 487 2.47 23.66 -7.39
N ALA A 488 2.74 24.73 -8.16
CA ALA A 488 3.01 26.06 -7.59
C ALA A 488 1.79 26.64 -6.87
N SER A 489 0.59 26.56 -7.48
CA SER A 489 -0.66 26.99 -6.87
C SER A 489 -0.98 26.21 -5.61
N ALA A 490 -0.99 24.87 -5.70
CA ALA A 490 -1.24 24.00 -4.54
C ALA A 490 -0.22 24.23 -3.43
N GLY A 491 1.08 24.30 -3.75
CA GLY A 491 2.15 24.55 -2.78
C GLY A 491 2.00 25.90 -2.07
N THR A 492 1.69 26.96 -2.81
CA THR A 492 1.45 28.29 -2.27
C THR A 492 0.23 28.32 -1.34
N VAL A 493 -0.89 27.81 -1.79
CA VAL A 493 -2.14 27.77 -1.01
C VAL A 493 -1.98 26.90 0.25
N ILE A 494 -1.32 25.74 0.13
CA ILE A 494 -1.02 24.87 1.27
C ILE A 494 -0.15 25.62 2.29
N TYR A 495 0.90 26.30 1.84
CA TYR A 495 1.81 27.01 2.73
C TYR A 495 1.14 28.18 3.46
N PHE A 496 0.40 29.04 2.76
CA PHE A 496 -0.19 30.25 3.35
C PHE A 496 -1.53 29.99 4.06
N ILE A 497 -2.38 29.12 3.52
CA ILE A 497 -3.73 28.87 4.02
C ILE A 497 -3.81 27.52 4.75
N GLY A 498 -3.23 26.47 4.15
CA GLY A 498 -3.33 25.09 4.65
C GLY A 498 -2.59 24.87 5.96
N MET A 499 -1.36 25.37 6.08
CA MET A 499 -0.49 25.13 7.23
C MET A 499 -0.76 26.10 8.38
N ASP A 500 -0.63 25.60 9.61
CA ASP A 500 -0.64 26.40 10.82
C ASP A 500 0.76 27.04 11.05
N ALA A 501 0.85 28.01 11.98
CA ALA A 501 2.11 28.73 12.26
C ALA A 501 3.26 27.78 12.62
N ASP A 502 2.99 26.77 13.45
CA ASP A 502 3.99 25.75 13.87
C ASP A 502 4.45 24.90 12.69
N GLU A 503 3.54 24.50 11.81
CA GLU A 503 3.83 23.71 10.61
C GLU A 503 4.69 24.51 9.62
N ARG A 504 4.38 25.80 9.42
CA ARG A 504 5.18 26.72 8.58
C ARG A 504 6.59 26.92 9.12
N ASN A 505 6.72 27.12 10.43
CA ASN A 505 8.02 27.25 11.08
C ASN A 505 8.88 26.00 10.92
N MET A 506 8.27 24.82 10.99
CA MET A 506 8.96 23.54 10.76
C MET A 506 9.50 23.45 9.33
N VAL A 507 8.68 23.76 8.32
CA VAL A 507 9.10 23.78 6.90
C VAL A 507 10.22 24.80 6.68
N ARG A 508 10.09 26.01 7.24
CA ARG A 508 11.11 27.08 7.15
C ARG A 508 12.45 26.66 7.76
N ASN A 509 12.43 25.95 8.89
CA ASN A 509 13.64 25.45 9.54
C ASN A 509 14.35 24.34 8.74
N ILE A 510 13.56 23.47 8.09
CA ILE A 510 14.10 22.42 7.19
C ILE A 510 14.78 23.07 5.98
N LEU A 511 14.15 24.08 5.37
CA LEU A 511 14.71 24.80 4.22
C LEU A 511 15.99 25.56 4.59
N LYS A 512 16.02 26.25 5.74
CA LYS A 512 17.23 26.97 6.21
C LYS A 512 18.41 26.04 6.48
N ARG A 513 18.18 24.82 7.03
CA ARG A 513 19.25 23.83 7.27
C ARG A 513 19.87 23.22 6.00
N LYS A 514 19.20 23.33 4.85
CA LYS A 514 19.76 22.87 3.56
C LYS A 514 20.54 23.97 2.82
N VAL A 515 20.40 25.23 3.22
CA VAL A 515 21.06 26.38 2.57
C VAL A 515 22.33 26.79 3.35
N SER A 516 22.49 26.35 4.59
CA SER A 516 23.73 26.45 5.38
C SER A 516 24.46 25.11 5.39
#